data_8050655449cc32b88182bb0a6c1ecb4a
#
_entry.id   8050655449cc32b88182bb0a6c1ecb4a
#
_cell.length_a   1.000
_cell.length_b   1.000
_cell.length_c   1.000
_cell.angle_alpha   90.00
_cell.angle_beta   90.00
_cell.angle_gamma   90.00
#
_symmetry.space_group_name_H-M   'P 1'
#
loop_
_entity.id
_entity.type
_entity.pdbx_description
1 polymer ?
#
loop_
_entity_poly.entity_id
_entity_poly.type
_entity_poly.pdbx_seq_one_letter_code
_entity_poly.pdbx_strand_id
1 'polypeptide(L)'
;MNKIIIPLALCLSLVACSGEPEATREAAVKVDGERVMLTEPDKADFLKLATVDRDQGSTLRLPGRLVWNEEKTVRVFPQLGGRVQSIAVDVGNVVKTGQALAVLSSPDYGQAQADAHKAQADAQLATQALTRSRELREAGVVAEKDWQQAQADASRAQAEAARAGQRLAGLGGDGNGAYTLRSPLAGIVVERNVNPGMEFRPEQAAAPLFVITDPSSLWLQLDASEADLGNLKPGEVFAIESKQYPGERFKGVIRHVADFVDPVSRTIKVRGEVANADRRLKGEMFVQGLVELPALPVLRVPAAAVFLLGERRYVFVQEGPGRYRRQLIEAGGEREGWIAVQSGLKEGEKVVIEGNLHLLKFFKLAPKVAPQAAK
;
A
#
# COMPACT_ATOMS: atom_id res chain seq x y z
N MET A 1 -84.36 14.89 -22.42
CA MET A 1 -85.35 14.52 -23.50
C MET A 1 -84.79 13.28 -24.18
N ASN A 2 -85.63 12.25 -24.18
CA ASN A 2 -85.68 11.06 -25.03
C ASN A 2 -84.44 10.17 -25.15
N LYS A 3 -84.49 9.04 -24.48
CA LYS A 3 -85.10 7.72 -24.80
C LYS A 3 -84.60 7.19 -26.16
N ILE A 4 -83.88 6.04 -26.12
CA ILE A 4 -84.46 4.80 -26.69
C ILE A 4 -83.60 3.62 -26.24
N ILE A 5 -84.28 2.65 -25.63
CA ILE A 5 -83.78 1.30 -25.26
C ILE A 5 -84.17 0.38 -26.44
N ILE A 6 -83.27 -0.48 -26.86
CA ILE A 6 -83.65 -1.73 -27.55
C ILE A 6 -82.67 -2.84 -27.09
N PRO A 7 -83.13 -3.98 -26.59
CA PRO A 7 -82.32 -5.13 -26.26
C PRO A 7 -82.27 -6.07 -27.48
N LEU A 8 -81.08 -6.66 -27.68
CA LEU A 8 -81.00 -7.81 -28.58
C LEU A 8 -80.23 -8.94 -27.89
N ALA A 9 -81.01 -9.90 -27.49
CA ALA A 9 -80.52 -11.22 -27.10
C ALA A 9 -79.96 -11.95 -28.33
N LEU A 10 -78.82 -12.56 -28.21
CA LEU A 10 -78.42 -13.63 -29.11
C LEU A 10 -77.40 -14.59 -28.52
N CYS A 11 -77.89 -15.79 -28.36
CA CYS A 11 -77.32 -17.12 -28.52
C CYS A 11 -75.86 -17.39 -28.07
N LEU A 12 -75.85 -18.12 -26.99
CA LEU A 12 -74.81 -19.02 -26.54
C LEU A 12 -74.51 -20.04 -27.63
N SER A 13 -73.30 -20.04 -28.19
CA SER A 13 -72.68 -21.18 -28.88
C SER A 13 -71.44 -21.56 -28.14
N LEU A 14 -71.52 -22.55 -27.28
CA LEU A 14 -70.43 -23.29 -26.71
C LEU A 14 -69.70 -24.09 -27.83
N VAL A 15 -68.53 -23.59 -28.27
CA VAL A 15 -67.52 -24.42 -28.98
C VAL A 15 -66.57 -24.89 -27.94
N ALA A 16 -66.71 -26.14 -27.54
CA ALA A 16 -65.71 -26.89 -26.79
C ALA A 16 -64.57 -27.18 -27.74
N CYS A 17 -63.53 -26.35 -27.70
CA CYS A 17 -62.20 -26.74 -28.16
C CYS A 17 -61.56 -27.60 -27.06
N SER A 18 -61.62 -28.89 -27.22
CA SER A 18 -60.74 -29.84 -26.57
C SER A 18 -59.32 -29.58 -27.10
N GLY A 19 -58.61 -28.65 -26.49
CA GLY A 19 -57.17 -28.57 -26.63
C GLY A 19 -56.56 -29.80 -25.94
N GLU A 20 -56.12 -30.77 -26.73
CA GLU A 20 -55.17 -31.75 -26.26
C GLU A 20 -54.03 -31.02 -25.49
N PRO A 21 -53.67 -31.48 -24.30
CA PRO A 21 -52.51 -30.91 -23.64
C PRO A 21 -51.30 -31.17 -24.58
N GLU A 22 -50.71 -30.07 -25.06
CA GLU A 22 -49.39 -30.13 -25.70
C GLU A 22 -48.48 -30.92 -24.75
N ALA A 23 -48.25 -32.15 -25.09
CA ALA A 23 -47.27 -33.00 -24.43
C ALA A 23 -45.94 -32.23 -24.57
N THR A 24 -45.57 -31.58 -23.50
CA THR A 24 -44.22 -31.06 -23.33
C THR A 24 -43.29 -32.22 -23.67
N ARG A 25 -42.73 -32.20 -24.87
CA ARG A 25 -41.67 -33.15 -25.28
C ARG A 25 -40.50 -32.92 -24.35
N GLU A 26 -40.53 -33.55 -23.18
CA GLU A 26 -39.38 -33.70 -22.34
C GLU A 26 -38.31 -34.35 -23.22
N ALA A 27 -37.24 -33.61 -23.52
CA ALA A 27 -36.05 -34.20 -24.12
C ALA A 27 -35.74 -35.42 -23.30
N ALA A 28 -35.78 -36.60 -23.94
CA ALA A 28 -35.60 -37.86 -23.26
C ALA A 28 -34.20 -37.89 -22.66
N VAL A 29 -34.13 -37.54 -21.38
CA VAL A 29 -32.87 -37.55 -20.58
C VAL A 29 -32.88 -38.82 -19.74
N LYS A 30 -31.86 -39.62 -19.88
CA LYS A 30 -31.62 -40.79 -19.03
C LYS A 30 -30.60 -40.43 -17.96
N VAL A 31 -30.97 -40.63 -16.70
CA VAL A 31 -30.06 -40.50 -15.56
C VAL A 31 -29.75 -41.90 -15.03
N ASP A 32 -28.48 -42.24 -14.97
CA ASP A 32 -27.96 -43.49 -14.43
C ASP A 32 -26.84 -43.18 -13.41
N GLY A 33 -27.17 -43.35 -12.13
CA GLY A 33 -26.25 -43.03 -11.04
C GLY A 33 -25.78 -41.58 -11.10
N GLU A 34 -24.50 -41.37 -11.33
CA GLU A 34 -23.88 -40.03 -11.45
C GLU A 34 -23.82 -39.50 -12.90
N ARG A 35 -24.45 -40.19 -13.84
CA ARG A 35 -24.40 -39.88 -15.27
C ARG A 35 -25.74 -39.35 -15.79
N VAL A 36 -25.66 -38.36 -16.65
CA VAL A 36 -26.77 -37.81 -17.42
C VAL A 36 -26.48 -38.02 -18.90
N MET A 37 -27.41 -38.64 -19.60
CA MET A 37 -27.35 -38.83 -21.05
C MET A 37 -28.48 -38.06 -21.70
N LEU A 38 -28.14 -37.13 -22.57
CA LEU A 38 -29.07 -36.39 -23.43
C LEU A 38 -29.30 -37.18 -24.71
N THR A 39 -30.54 -37.53 -25.02
CA THR A 39 -30.87 -38.36 -26.20
C THR A 39 -30.66 -37.61 -27.50
N GLU A 40 -30.74 -36.27 -27.47
CA GLU A 40 -30.49 -35.39 -28.61
C GLU A 40 -29.30 -34.45 -28.29
N PRO A 41 -28.06 -34.87 -28.56
CA PRO A 41 -26.86 -34.09 -28.27
C PRO A 41 -26.84 -32.73 -28.97
N ASP A 42 -27.42 -32.63 -30.16
CA ASP A 42 -27.47 -31.41 -30.98
C ASP A 42 -28.36 -30.30 -30.38
N LYS A 43 -29.17 -30.63 -29.38
CA LYS A 43 -29.97 -29.65 -28.61
C LYS A 43 -29.28 -29.20 -27.31
N ALA A 44 -28.02 -29.53 -27.13
CA ALA A 44 -27.25 -29.14 -25.93
C ALA A 44 -26.54 -27.78 -26.05
N ASP A 45 -27.00 -26.88 -26.93
CA ASP A 45 -26.43 -25.53 -27.16
C ASP A 45 -26.43 -24.66 -25.91
N PHE A 46 -27.24 -25.01 -24.90
CA PHE A 46 -27.24 -24.35 -23.60
C PHE A 46 -26.06 -24.74 -22.69
N LEU A 47 -25.26 -25.74 -23.12
CA LEU A 47 -24.08 -26.18 -22.37
C LEU A 47 -22.80 -25.64 -23.00
N LYS A 48 -22.06 -24.87 -22.23
CA LYS A 48 -20.70 -24.50 -22.62
C LYS A 48 -19.68 -25.31 -21.83
N LEU A 49 -18.60 -25.62 -22.49
CA LEU A 49 -17.54 -26.48 -21.95
C LEU A 49 -16.23 -25.70 -21.84
N ALA A 50 -15.45 -26.02 -20.84
CA ALA A 50 -14.06 -25.60 -20.73
C ALA A 50 -13.17 -26.83 -20.49
N THR A 51 -11.92 -26.74 -20.92
CA THR A 51 -10.94 -27.80 -20.68
C THR A 51 -10.33 -27.62 -19.29
N VAL A 52 -10.07 -28.73 -18.61
CA VAL A 52 -9.30 -28.78 -17.37
C VAL A 52 -7.84 -28.62 -17.71
N ASP A 53 -7.25 -27.52 -17.28
CA ASP A 53 -5.85 -27.19 -17.54
C ASP A 53 -5.02 -27.19 -16.27
N ARG A 54 -3.70 -27.21 -16.43
CA ARG A 54 -2.78 -26.95 -15.31
C ARG A 54 -2.84 -25.50 -14.91
N ASP A 55 -2.61 -25.25 -13.63
CA ASP A 55 -2.42 -23.87 -13.16
C ASP A 55 -1.22 -23.26 -13.89
N GLN A 56 -1.41 -22.05 -14.41
CA GLN A 56 -0.37 -21.31 -15.17
C GLN A 56 0.25 -20.19 -14.34
N GLY A 57 -0.06 -20.14 -13.04
CA GLY A 57 0.24 -18.99 -12.21
C GLY A 57 -0.78 -17.88 -12.42
N SER A 58 -0.58 -16.81 -11.72
CA SER A 58 -1.44 -15.61 -11.80
C SER A 58 -0.65 -14.37 -11.43
N THR A 59 -1.19 -13.20 -11.71
CA THR A 59 -0.60 -11.93 -11.31
C THR A 59 -1.42 -11.32 -10.19
N LEU A 60 -0.86 -11.26 -8.99
CA LEU A 60 -1.48 -10.56 -7.87
C LEU A 60 -1.37 -9.05 -8.09
N ARG A 61 -2.50 -8.37 -8.12
CA ARG A 61 -2.60 -6.93 -8.32
C ARG A 61 -2.91 -6.23 -7.02
N LEU A 62 -1.98 -5.43 -6.53
CA LEU A 62 -2.08 -4.72 -5.27
C LEU A 62 -2.11 -3.21 -5.52
N PRO A 63 -3.12 -2.50 -5.01
CA PRO A 63 -3.11 -1.04 -5.04
C PRO A 63 -1.98 -0.52 -4.16
N GLY A 64 -1.38 0.60 -4.55
CA GLY A 64 -0.32 1.20 -3.77
C GLY A 64 -0.04 2.64 -4.13
N ARG A 65 0.88 3.21 -3.36
CA ARG A 65 1.32 4.59 -3.49
C ARG A 65 2.84 4.66 -3.39
N LEU A 66 3.46 5.40 -4.30
CA LEU A 66 4.86 5.76 -4.20
C LEU A 66 5.03 6.83 -3.13
N VAL A 67 6.02 6.67 -2.27
CA VAL A 67 6.39 7.65 -1.25
C VAL A 67 7.89 7.90 -1.28
N TRP A 68 8.33 9.00 -0.70
CA TRP A 68 9.76 9.26 -0.58
C TRP A 68 10.44 8.18 0.24
N ASN A 69 11.65 7.81 -0.15
CA ASN A 69 12.48 6.92 0.65
C ASN A 69 12.92 7.66 1.92
N GLU A 70 12.37 7.28 3.07
CA GLU A 70 12.61 7.93 4.36
C GLU A 70 14.09 7.87 4.80
N GLU A 71 14.85 6.87 4.33
CA GLU A 71 16.29 6.78 4.60
C GLU A 71 17.10 7.84 3.83
N LYS A 72 16.52 8.40 2.77
CA LYS A 72 17.11 9.43 1.90
C LYS A 72 16.34 10.74 1.94
N THR A 73 15.44 10.91 2.92
CA THR A 73 14.57 12.08 3.04
C THR A 73 14.78 12.73 4.39
N VAL A 74 14.89 14.04 4.40
CA VAL A 74 14.87 14.83 5.62
C VAL A 74 13.76 15.87 5.57
N ARG A 75 13.05 15.98 6.68
CA ARG A 75 12.08 17.03 6.94
C ARG A 75 12.71 18.06 7.84
N VAL A 76 12.95 19.25 7.32
CA VAL A 76 13.65 20.32 8.02
C VAL A 76 12.65 21.18 8.76
N PHE A 77 12.71 21.12 10.08
CA PHE A 77 11.91 21.94 10.99
C PHE A 77 12.77 23.08 11.58
N PRO A 78 12.16 24.21 11.94
CA PRO A 78 12.90 25.25 12.65
C PRO A 78 13.18 24.78 14.08
N GLN A 79 14.43 25.01 14.56
CA GLN A 79 14.80 24.71 15.95
C GLN A 79 14.44 25.85 16.91
N LEU A 80 14.35 27.08 16.38
CA LEU A 80 14.03 28.29 17.13
C LEU A 80 12.83 29.01 16.51
N GLY A 81 12.05 29.68 17.35
CA GLY A 81 11.02 30.58 16.91
C GLY A 81 11.62 31.83 16.25
N GLY A 82 10.89 32.38 15.27
CA GLY A 82 11.36 33.57 14.59
C GLY A 82 10.62 33.92 13.31
N ARG A 83 11.13 34.92 12.60
CA ARG A 83 10.60 35.40 11.32
C ARG A 83 11.58 35.08 10.19
N VAL A 84 11.09 34.58 9.08
CA VAL A 84 11.86 34.32 7.86
C VAL A 84 12.27 35.66 7.24
N GLN A 85 13.57 35.92 7.15
CA GLN A 85 14.12 37.12 6.48
C GLN A 85 14.26 36.87 4.98
N SER A 86 14.87 35.74 4.61
CA SER A 86 15.10 35.37 3.21
C SER A 86 15.13 33.87 3.02
N ILE A 87 14.88 33.46 1.78
CA ILE A 87 14.89 32.06 1.35
C ILE A 87 15.92 31.95 0.23
N ALA A 88 16.86 31.02 0.37
CA ALA A 88 17.98 30.84 -0.55
C ALA A 88 17.70 29.77 -1.63
N VAL A 89 16.67 28.94 -1.45
CA VAL A 89 16.37 27.79 -2.33
C VAL A 89 14.88 27.68 -2.59
N ASP A 90 14.52 27.07 -3.73
CA ASP A 90 13.15 26.78 -4.09
C ASP A 90 12.95 25.30 -4.43
N VAL A 91 11.69 24.88 -4.59
CA VAL A 91 11.33 23.54 -5.03
C VAL A 91 12.03 23.21 -6.35
N GLY A 92 12.62 22.03 -6.44
CA GLY A 92 13.41 21.58 -7.59
C GLY A 92 14.90 21.90 -7.50
N ASN A 93 15.33 22.78 -6.59
CA ASN A 93 16.78 23.07 -6.43
C ASN A 93 17.52 21.87 -5.83
N VAL A 94 18.70 21.63 -6.38
CA VAL A 94 19.66 20.68 -5.82
C VAL A 94 20.43 21.38 -4.72
N VAL A 95 20.51 20.75 -3.55
CA VAL A 95 21.22 21.27 -2.38
C VAL A 95 22.30 20.30 -1.89
N LYS A 96 23.36 20.85 -1.31
CA LYS A 96 24.43 20.07 -0.67
C LYS A 96 24.23 20.05 0.85
N THR A 97 24.82 19.09 1.51
CA THR A 97 24.88 19.07 2.97
C THR A 97 25.51 20.37 3.48
N GLY A 98 24.91 21.00 4.49
CA GLY A 98 25.34 22.28 5.05
C GLY A 98 24.93 23.52 4.25
N GLN A 99 24.33 23.38 3.06
CA GLN A 99 23.87 24.52 2.24
C GLN A 99 22.75 25.28 2.95
N ALA A 100 22.82 26.62 2.93
CA ALA A 100 21.79 27.49 3.46
C ALA A 100 20.47 27.32 2.69
N LEU A 101 19.36 27.14 3.40
CA LEU A 101 18.02 27.03 2.87
C LEU A 101 17.23 28.32 3.08
N ALA A 102 17.33 28.88 4.28
CA ALA A 102 16.66 30.12 4.66
C ALA A 102 17.42 30.82 5.81
N VAL A 103 17.25 32.10 5.91
CA VAL A 103 17.76 32.94 7.01
C VAL A 103 16.58 33.45 7.82
N LEU A 104 16.67 33.29 9.14
CA LEU A 104 15.63 33.62 10.10
C LEU A 104 16.13 34.61 11.13
N SER A 105 15.32 35.58 11.47
CA SER A 105 15.51 36.43 12.63
C SER A 105 14.90 35.77 13.85
N SER A 106 15.73 35.42 14.84
CA SER A 106 15.28 34.76 16.07
C SER A 106 15.77 35.53 17.30
N PRO A 107 14.87 36.02 18.14
CA PRO A 107 15.25 36.66 19.42
C PRO A 107 16.03 35.70 20.32
N ASP A 108 15.65 34.44 20.35
CA ASP A 108 16.30 33.41 21.18
C ASP A 108 17.76 33.16 20.71
N TYR A 109 17.99 33.19 19.39
CA TYR A 109 19.33 33.12 18.84
C TYR A 109 20.16 34.33 19.23
N GLY A 110 19.59 35.56 19.12
CA GLY A 110 20.24 36.80 19.52
C GLY A 110 20.60 36.78 21.00
N GLN A 111 19.74 36.29 21.88
CA GLN A 111 20.01 36.15 23.29
C GLN A 111 21.16 35.14 23.54
N ALA A 112 21.14 33.97 22.90
CA ALA A 112 22.21 32.96 23.06
C ALA A 112 23.57 33.52 22.56
N GLN A 113 23.57 34.36 21.51
CA GLN A 113 24.76 35.03 21.02
C GLN A 113 25.30 36.06 22.04
N ALA A 114 24.42 36.90 22.60
CA ALA A 114 24.79 37.86 23.63
C ALA A 114 25.34 37.19 24.89
N ASP A 115 24.71 36.10 25.34
CA ASP A 115 25.18 35.28 26.48
C ASP A 115 26.57 34.70 26.24
N ALA A 116 26.83 34.18 25.04
CA ALA A 116 28.12 33.60 24.67
C ALA A 116 29.23 34.70 24.64
N HIS A 117 28.92 35.86 24.05
CA HIS A 117 29.84 36.99 24.03
C HIS A 117 30.17 37.50 25.45
N LYS A 118 29.15 37.63 26.30
CA LYS A 118 29.34 38.01 27.71
C LYS A 118 30.22 37.03 28.46
N ALA A 119 29.88 35.74 28.40
CA ALA A 119 30.65 34.69 29.07
C ALA A 119 32.10 34.61 28.59
N GLN A 120 32.36 34.84 27.29
CA GLN A 120 33.72 34.93 26.74
C GLN A 120 34.46 36.13 27.27
N ALA A 121 33.84 37.33 27.42
CA ALA A 121 34.46 38.49 28.00
C ALA A 121 34.81 38.29 29.48
N ASP A 122 33.87 37.70 30.24
CA ASP A 122 34.08 37.37 31.66
C ASP A 122 35.26 36.37 31.84
N ALA A 123 35.33 35.36 30.98
CA ALA A 123 36.47 34.40 30.99
C ALA A 123 37.81 35.04 30.67
N GLN A 124 37.84 36.00 29.72
CA GLN A 124 39.05 36.77 29.42
C GLN A 124 39.51 37.60 30.60
N LEU A 125 38.55 38.30 31.24
CA LEU A 125 38.82 39.14 32.42
C LEU A 125 39.39 38.28 33.59
N ALA A 126 38.72 37.16 33.89
CA ALA A 126 39.15 36.24 34.94
C ALA A 126 40.53 35.62 34.65
N THR A 127 40.83 35.27 33.39
CA THR A 127 42.15 34.79 32.98
C THR A 127 43.24 35.83 33.15
N GLN A 128 42.96 37.11 32.82
CA GLN A 128 43.91 38.23 33.05
C GLN A 128 44.14 38.45 34.55
N ALA A 129 43.06 38.37 35.37
CA ALA A 129 43.19 38.47 36.84
C ALA A 129 44.06 37.33 37.41
N LEU A 130 43.84 36.08 36.96
CA LEU A 130 44.69 34.95 37.35
C LEU A 130 46.14 35.12 36.96
N THR A 131 46.45 35.57 35.74
CA THR A 131 47.82 35.84 35.28
C THR A 131 48.49 36.88 36.20
N ARG A 132 47.83 37.97 36.45
CA ARG A 132 48.30 39.03 37.35
C ARG A 132 48.52 38.54 38.79
N SER A 133 47.55 37.78 39.35
CA SER A 133 47.65 37.16 40.66
C SER A 133 48.84 36.19 40.76
N ARG A 134 49.09 35.41 39.70
CA ARG A 134 50.27 34.51 39.61
C ARG A 134 51.59 35.27 39.64
N GLU A 135 51.75 36.33 38.87
CA GLU A 135 52.93 37.15 38.82
C GLU A 135 53.21 37.82 40.19
N LEU A 136 52.17 38.34 40.83
CA LEU A 136 52.30 38.94 42.19
C LEU A 136 52.59 37.89 43.27
N ARG A 137 52.08 36.66 43.14
CA ARG A 137 52.44 35.59 44.07
C ARG A 137 53.93 35.17 43.90
N GLU A 138 54.40 35.05 42.70
CA GLU A 138 55.79 34.79 42.40
C GLU A 138 56.73 35.87 42.96
N ALA A 139 56.24 37.14 42.99
CA ALA A 139 56.95 38.25 43.64
C ALA A 139 56.76 38.33 45.16
N GLY A 140 56.01 37.39 45.77
CA GLY A 140 55.77 37.36 47.22
C GLY A 140 54.75 38.34 47.78
N VAL A 141 53.96 38.98 46.91
CA VAL A 141 53.03 40.08 47.25
C VAL A 141 51.62 39.55 47.56
N VAL A 142 51.20 38.42 46.95
CA VAL A 142 49.81 37.87 47.08
C VAL A 142 49.88 36.58 47.87
N ALA A 143 48.88 36.41 48.78
CA ALA A 143 48.73 35.19 49.54
C ALA A 143 48.31 33.98 48.65
N GLU A 144 48.71 32.79 49.01
CA GLU A 144 48.36 31.51 48.31
C GLU A 144 46.84 31.35 48.14
N LYS A 145 46.07 31.74 49.18
CA LYS A 145 44.60 31.65 49.12
C LYS A 145 44.02 32.54 48.03
N ASP A 146 44.54 33.75 47.85
CA ASP A 146 44.01 34.72 46.86
C ASP A 146 44.33 34.27 45.40
N TRP A 147 45.52 33.65 45.20
CA TRP A 147 45.82 32.99 43.93
C TRP A 147 44.94 31.78 43.65
N GLN A 148 44.69 30.93 44.64
CA GLN A 148 43.80 29.77 44.50
C GLN A 148 42.34 30.25 44.16
N GLN A 149 41.91 31.37 44.80
CA GLN A 149 40.62 31.94 44.46
C GLN A 149 40.57 32.44 43.02
N ALA A 150 41.58 33.16 42.57
CA ALA A 150 41.64 33.63 41.17
C ALA A 150 41.72 32.47 40.18
N GLN A 151 42.37 31.36 40.51
CA GLN A 151 42.41 30.14 39.73
C GLN A 151 41.03 29.50 39.60
N ALA A 152 40.29 29.40 40.73
CA ALA A 152 38.95 28.85 40.74
C ALA A 152 37.96 29.73 39.94
N ASP A 153 38.08 31.06 40.05
CA ASP A 153 37.24 32.00 39.31
C ASP A 153 37.50 31.95 37.80
N ALA A 154 38.78 31.87 37.39
CA ALA A 154 39.12 31.69 35.98
C ALA A 154 38.61 30.35 35.41
N SER A 155 38.77 29.25 36.17
CA SER A 155 38.25 27.96 35.76
C SER A 155 36.70 27.96 35.59
N ARG A 156 35.99 28.60 36.55
CA ARG A 156 34.54 28.74 36.49
C ARG A 156 34.08 29.57 35.29
N ALA A 157 34.73 30.70 35.05
CA ALA A 157 34.37 31.58 33.93
C ALA A 157 34.70 30.91 32.58
N GLN A 158 35.77 30.17 32.45
CA GLN A 158 36.11 29.40 31.25
C GLN A 158 35.07 28.29 30.99
N ALA A 159 34.65 27.56 32.01
CA ALA A 159 33.60 26.55 31.89
C ALA A 159 32.28 27.16 31.42
N GLU A 160 31.89 28.33 31.96
CA GLU A 160 30.69 29.02 31.53
C GLU A 160 30.77 29.54 30.07
N ALA A 161 31.94 30.08 29.66
CA ALA A 161 32.17 30.47 28.27
C ALA A 161 32.08 29.27 27.31
N ALA A 162 32.66 28.14 27.69
CA ALA A 162 32.58 26.90 26.92
C ALA A 162 31.09 26.43 26.82
N ARG A 163 30.36 26.43 27.91
CA ARG A 163 28.91 26.05 27.92
C ARG A 163 28.10 26.95 26.99
N ALA A 164 28.22 28.28 27.13
CA ALA A 164 27.51 29.25 26.31
C ALA A 164 27.89 29.15 24.83
N GLY A 165 29.20 28.96 24.53
CA GLY A 165 29.69 28.74 23.18
C GLY A 165 29.16 27.47 22.54
N GLN A 166 29.13 26.34 23.28
CA GLN A 166 28.53 25.10 22.81
C GLN A 166 27.02 25.23 22.51
N ARG A 167 26.28 25.94 23.40
CA ARG A 167 24.87 26.22 23.15
C ARG A 167 24.66 27.00 21.88
N LEU A 168 25.42 28.07 21.65
CA LEU A 168 25.35 28.88 20.44
C LEU A 168 25.70 28.07 19.18
N ALA A 169 26.79 27.29 19.24
CA ALA A 169 27.23 26.44 18.13
C ALA A 169 26.17 25.39 17.75
N GLY A 170 25.50 24.81 18.74
CA GLY A 170 24.41 23.84 18.55
C GLY A 170 23.20 24.42 17.81
N LEU A 171 23.01 25.74 17.84
CA LEU A 171 21.95 26.43 17.13
C LEU A 171 22.28 26.73 15.66
N GLY A 172 23.55 26.53 15.21
CA GLY A 172 23.93 26.59 13.79
C GLY A 172 23.88 27.96 13.12
N GLY A 173 24.01 29.06 13.86
CA GLY A 173 23.93 30.40 13.31
C GLY A 173 25.27 30.94 12.77
N ASP A 174 25.20 31.98 11.93
CA ASP A 174 26.33 32.61 11.22
C ASP A 174 26.99 33.76 12.00
N GLY A 175 26.58 34.03 13.23
CA GLY A 175 27.19 35.04 14.09
C GLY A 175 26.66 36.46 13.95
N ASN A 176 25.72 36.73 13.05
CA ASN A 176 25.19 38.10 12.79
C ASN A 176 23.77 38.35 13.34
N GLY A 177 23.39 37.69 14.43
CA GLY A 177 22.03 37.79 14.98
C GLY A 177 20.96 37.05 14.18
N ALA A 178 21.33 36.47 13.07
CA ALA A 178 20.46 35.68 12.20
C ALA A 178 20.78 34.18 12.33
N TYR A 179 19.74 33.37 12.41
CA TYR A 179 19.80 31.93 12.40
C TYR A 179 19.68 31.42 10.97
N THR A 180 20.67 30.67 10.47
CA THR A 180 20.63 30.10 9.13
C THR A 180 20.24 28.65 9.18
N LEU A 181 19.05 28.35 8.60
CA LEU A 181 18.57 27.00 8.44
C LEU A 181 19.33 26.32 7.30
N ARG A 182 19.99 25.20 7.59
CA ARG A 182 20.86 24.50 6.63
C ARG A 182 20.33 23.10 6.31
N SER A 183 20.65 22.61 5.13
CA SER A 183 20.31 21.24 4.74
C SER A 183 21.21 20.23 5.48
N PRO A 184 20.68 19.25 6.20
CA PRO A 184 21.48 18.21 6.84
C PRO A 184 21.95 17.12 5.86
N LEU A 185 21.37 17.03 4.65
CA LEU A 185 21.79 16.08 3.62
C LEU A 185 21.83 16.73 2.23
N ALA A 186 22.55 16.13 1.29
CA ALA A 186 22.51 16.49 -0.12
C ALA A 186 21.29 15.85 -0.80
N GLY A 187 20.56 16.62 -1.61
CA GLY A 187 19.37 16.13 -2.28
C GLY A 187 18.66 17.21 -3.10
N ILE A 188 17.39 17.02 -3.36
CA ILE A 188 16.51 17.98 -4.04
C ILE A 188 15.45 18.44 -3.07
N VAL A 189 15.17 19.73 -3.08
CA VAL A 189 14.04 20.32 -2.36
C VAL A 189 12.75 19.90 -3.08
N VAL A 190 11.94 19.06 -2.46
CA VAL A 190 10.67 18.56 -3.04
C VAL A 190 9.46 19.29 -2.48
N GLU A 191 9.58 19.85 -1.26
CA GLU A 191 8.54 20.69 -0.67
C GLU A 191 9.16 21.91 0.01
N ARG A 192 8.47 23.04 -0.09
CA ARG A 192 8.78 24.28 0.59
C ARG A 192 7.51 24.90 1.17
N ASN A 193 7.39 24.87 2.49
CA ASN A 193 6.22 25.35 3.24
C ASN A 193 6.56 26.64 4.01
N VAL A 194 7.37 27.49 3.42
CA VAL A 194 7.85 28.72 4.04
C VAL A 194 7.89 29.88 3.04
N ASN A 195 7.52 31.08 3.51
CA ASN A 195 7.53 32.32 2.72
C ASN A 195 8.31 33.42 3.46
N PRO A 196 8.92 34.36 2.74
CA PRO A 196 9.53 35.53 3.36
C PRO A 196 8.53 36.29 4.24
N GLY A 197 8.95 36.72 5.42
CA GLY A 197 8.10 37.39 6.41
C GLY A 197 7.24 36.46 7.27
N MET A 198 7.17 35.19 6.98
CA MET A 198 6.43 34.21 7.79
C MET A 198 7.05 34.08 9.19
N GLU A 199 6.21 34.12 10.21
CA GLU A 199 6.57 33.85 11.59
C GLU A 199 6.15 32.43 11.98
N PHE A 200 6.97 31.78 12.77
CA PHE A 200 6.65 30.47 13.31
C PHE A 200 7.23 30.27 14.71
N ARG A 201 6.64 29.32 15.40
CA ARG A 201 7.09 28.81 16.69
C ARG A 201 7.29 27.32 16.54
N PRO A 202 8.42 26.73 16.98
CA PRO A 202 8.70 25.29 16.83
C PRO A 202 7.59 24.40 17.35
N GLU A 203 6.98 24.77 18.48
CA GLU A 203 5.91 24.00 19.15
C GLU A 203 4.60 23.98 18.35
N GLN A 204 4.43 24.90 17.39
CA GLN A 204 3.24 25.02 16.55
C GLN A 204 3.49 24.61 15.10
N ALA A 205 4.70 24.17 14.77
CA ALA A 205 5.07 23.78 13.42
C ALA A 205 4.43 22.41 13.06
N ALA A 206 3.25 22.47 12.45
CA ALA A 206 2.52 21.28 11.99
C ALA A 206 3.16 20.61 10.76
N ALA A 207 3.95 21.35 9.98
CA ALA A 207 4.60 20.87 8.77
C ALA A 207 6.08 21.29 8.72
N PRO A 208 6.96 20.53 8.07
CA PRO A 208 8.36 20.90 7.86
C PRO A 208 8.43 22.14 6.97
N LEU A 209 9.42 23.00 7.18
CA LEU A 209 9.67 24.16 6.31
C LEU A 209 10.17 23.73 4.93
N PHE A 210 11.01 22.69 4.90
CA PHE A 210 11.51 22.08 3.68
C PHE A 210 11.49 20.55 3.80
N VAL A 211 11.21 19.88 2.68
CA VAL A 211 11.46 18.44 2.52
C VAL A 211 12.52 18.28 1.44
N ILE A 212 13.62 17.60 1.79
CA ILE A 212 14.76 17.38 0.93
C ILE A 212 14.95 15.87 0.81
N THR A 213 15.05 15.37 -0.41
CA THR A 213 15.17 13.93 -0.67
C THR A 213 16.06 13.66 -1.88
N ASP A 214 16.53 12.41 -2.00
CA ASP A 214 17.08 11.87 -3.23
C ASP A 214 15.97 11.13 -3.98
N PRO A 215 15.36 11.71 -5.03
CA PRO A 215 14.27 11.11 -5.77
C PRO A 215 14.69 9.97 -6.72
N SER A 216 15.96 9.59 -6.76
CA SER A 216 16.46 8.48 -7.57
C SER A 216 16.00 7.10 -7.08
N SER A 217 15.45 7.05 -5.86
CA SER A 217 14.90 5.86 -5.22
C SER A 217 13.63 6.25 -4.47
N LEU A 218 12.57 5.50 -4.68
CA LEU A 218 11.29 5.67 -4.00
C LEU A 218 10.92 4.41 -3.24
N TRP A 219 10.14 4.57 -2.20
CA TRP A 219 9.41 3.47 -1.61
C TRP A 219 8.03 3.33 -2.23
N LEU A 220 7.61 2.10 -2.42
CA LEU A 220 6.24 1.73 -2.76
C LEU A 220 5.58 1.16 -1.51
N GLN A 221 4.46 1.71 -1.12
CA GLN A 221 3.58 1.14 -0.12
C GLN A 221 2.41 0.48 -0.84
N LEU A 222 2.33 -0.86 -0.75
CA LEU A 222 1.23 -1.65 -1.28
C LEU A 222 0.29 -2.05 -0.15
N ASP A 223 -0.97 -2.16 -0.49
CA ASP A 223 -2.03 -2.62 0.40
C ASP A 223 -2.42 -4.05 0.01
N ALA A 224 -2.00 -5.02 0.80
CA ALA A 224 -2.31 -6.43 0.62
C ALA A 224 -3.41 -6.89 1.57
N SER A 225 -4.25 -7.83 1.13
CA SER A 225 -5.21 -8.50 2.02
C SER A 225 -4.55 -9.60 2.86
N GLU A 226 -5.19 -10.03 3.93
CA GLU A 226 -4.71 -11.17 4.73
C GLU A 226 -4.55 -12.45 3.90
N ALA A 227 -5.43 -12.65 2.91
CA ALA A 227 -5.38 -13.81 2.01
C ALA A 227 -4.12 -13.83 1.11
N ASP A 228 -3.53 -12.66 0.85
CA ASP A 228 -2.38 -12.51 -0.04
C ASP A 228 -1.03 -12.72 0.66
N LEU A 229 -1.01 -12.72 2.01
CA LEU A 229 0.23 -12.77 2.81
C LEU A 229 1.13 -13.94 2.47
N GLY A 230 0.55 -15.13 2.26
CA GLY A 230 1.32 -16.33 1.93
C GLY A 230 2.13 -16.22 0.64
N ASN A 231 1.79 -15.24 -0.20
CA ASN A 231 2.36 -15.01 -1.52
C ASN A 231 3.33 -13.82 -1.57
N LEU A 232 3.59 -13.14 -0.45
CA LEU A 232 4.40 -11.92 -0.41
C LEU A 232 5.59 -12.14 0.53
N LYS A 233 6.80 -12.10 -0.02
CA LYS A 233 8.03 -12.31 0.76
C LYS A 233 9.05 -11.20 0.49
N PRO A 234 9.80 -10.80 1.51
CA PRO A 234 10.96 -9.94 1.30
C PRO A 234 11.93 -10.55 0.27
N GLY A 235 12.43 -9.71 -0.64
CA GLY A 235 13.30 -10.12 -1.73
C GLY A 235 12.58 -10.44 -3.05
N GLU A 236 11.28 -10.60 -3.06
CA GLU A 236 10.52 -10.83 -4.30
C GLU A 236 10.48 -9.57 -5.17
N VAL A 237 10.59 -9.80 -6.48
CA VAL A 237 10.51 -8.74 -7.49
C VAL A 237 9.06 -8.52 -7.86
N PHE A 238 8.65 -7.29 -7.93
CA PHE A 238 7.35 -6.89 -8.46
C PHE A 238 7.51 -5.90 -9.60
N ALA A 239 6.49 -5.79 -10.45
CA ALA A 239 6.36 -4.74 -11.42
C ALA A 239 5.37 -3.67 -10.93
N ILE A 240 5.51 -2.44 -11.43
CA ILE A 240 4.58 -1.34 -11.17
C ILE A 240 3.99 -0.91 -12.49
N GLU A 241 2.67 -0.80 -12.53
CA GLU A 241 1.93 -0.14 -13.59
C GLU A 241 1.36 1.19 -13.07
N SER A 242 1.48 2.22 -13.89
CA SER A 242 0.94 3.55 -13.60
C SER A 242 0.08 4.03 -14.76
N LYS A 243 -1.03 4.68 -14.44
CA LYS A 243 -1.90 5.30 -15.45
C LYS A 243 -1.20 6.41 -16.25
N GLN A 244 -0.17 7.04 -15.67
CA GLN A 244 0.62 8.09 -16.32
C GLN A 244 1.57 7.54 -17.39
N TYR A 245 1.91 6.25 -17.32
CA TYR A 245 2.83 5.57 -18.26
C TYR A 245 2.20 4.27 -18.75
N PRO A 246 1.15 4.34 -19.60
CA PRO A 246 0.43 3.17 -20.09
C PRO A 246 1.37 2.21 -20.84
N GLY A 247 1.32 0.92 -20.49
CA GLY A 247 2.13 -0.11 -21.12
C GLY A 247 3.58 -0.20 -20.64
N GLU A 248 4.03 0.72 -19.78
CA GLU A 248 5.36 0.64 -19.18
C GLU A 248 5.29 -0.02 -17.81
N ARG A 249 6.31 -0.82 -17.48
CA ARG A 249 6.47 -1.48 -16.20
C ARG A 249 7.79 -1.07 -15.54
N PHE A 250 7.68 -0.55 -14.34
CA PHE A 250 8.83 -0.25 -13.49
C PHE A 250 9.05 -1.41 -12.53
N LYS A 251 10.31 -1.76 -12.26
CA LYS A 251 10.66 -2.86 -11.37
C LYS A 251 10.94 -2.36 -9.96
N GLY A 252 10.51 -3.14 -8.99
CA GLY A 252 10.84 -2.94 -7.58
C GLY A 252 11.06 -4.27 -6.87
N VAL A 253 11.53 -4.20 -5.63
CA VAL A 253 11.79 -5.35 -4.78
C VAL A 253 11.07 -5.16 -3.45
N ILE A 254 10.36 -6.17 -2.98
CA ILE A 254 9.73 -6.17 -1.64
C ILE A 254 10.85 -6.15 -0.60
N ARG A 255 10.83 -5.16 0.28
CA ARG A 255 11.80 -5.03 1.39
C ARG A 255 11.22 -5.49 2.72
N HIS A 256 9.94 -5.24 2.92
CA HIS A 256 9.30 -5.53 4.20
C HIS A 256 7.80 -5.80 4.00
N VAL A 257 7.31 -6.79 4.70
CA VAL A 257 5.87 -7.08 4.87
C VAL A 257 5.56 -6.81 6.34
N ALA A 258 4.60 -5.94 6.62
CA ALA A 258 4.30 -5.57 8.00
C ALA A 258 3.67 -6.73 8.77
N ASP A 259 4.02 -6.85 10.06
CA ASP A 259 3.46 -7.84 10.99
C ASP A 259 2.11 -7.38 11.60
N PHE A 260 1.53 -6.32 11.05
CA PHE A 260 0.34 -5.66 11.57
C PHE A 260 -0.71 -5.46 10.49
N VAL A 261 -1.94 -5.82 10.79
CA VAL A 261 -3.11 -5.55 9.94
C VAL A 261 -3.73 -4.22 10.37
N ASP A 262 -3.84 -3.28 9.46
CA ASP A 262 -4.53 -2.02 9.70
C ASP A 262 -6.03 -2.31 9.97
N PRO A 263 -6.56 -1.99 11.15
CA PRO A 263 -7.93 -2.36 11.53
C PRO A 263 -9.00 -1.58 10.74
N VAL A 264 -8.64 -0.44 10.15
CA VAL A 264 -9.57 0.40 9.39
C VAL A 264 -9.68 -0.09 7.95
N SER A 265 -8.55 -0.26 7.28
CA SER A 265 -8.51 -0.73 5.88
C SER A 265 -8.56 -2.25 5.77
N ARG A 266 -8.26 -2.99 6.84
CA ARG A 266 -8.08 -4.46 6.86
C ARG A 266 -7.02 -4.93 5.88
N THR A 267 -5.99 -4.12 5.69
CA THR A 267 -4.86 -4.41 4.81
C THR A 267 -3.57 -4.49 5.59
N ILE A 268 -2.62 -5.17 5.01
CA ILE A 268 -1.25 -5.27 5.48
C ILE A 268 -0.38 -4.44 4.56
N LYS A 269 0.44 -3.57 5.14
CA LYS A 269 1.33 -2.72 4.38
C LYS A 269 2.56 -3.51 3.92
N VAL A 270 2.76 -3.55 2.62
CA VAL A 270 3.95 -4.13 2.00
C VAL A 270 4.80 -3.00 1.44
N ARG A 271 6.03 -2.90 1.92
CA ARG A 271 6.98 -1.88 1.47
C ARG A 271 7.94 -2.47 0.46
N GLY A 272 7.97 -1.86 -0.70
CA GLY A 272 8.95 -2.15 -1.74
C GLY A 272 9.87 -0.97 -2.00
N GLU A 273 11.05 -1.24 -2.58
CA GLU A 273 11.98 -0.23 -3.10
C GLU A 273 11.93 -0.21 -4.61
N VAL A 274 11.89 0.98 -5.18
CA VAL A 274 11.77 1.23 -6.62
C VAL A 274 12.88 2.15 -7.07
N ALA A 275 13.67 1.71 -8.04
CA ALA A 275 14.68 2.55 -8.67
C ALA A 275 14.00 3.59 -9.59
N ASN A 276 14.43 4.85 -9.49
CA ASN A 276 13.88 5.97 -10.24
C ASN A 276 15.00 6.92 -10.71
N ALA A 277 16.03 6.36 -11.35
CA ALA A 277 17.21 7.12 -11.76
C ALA A 277 16.88 8.25 -12.76
N ASP A 278 15.91 8.01 -13.62
CA ASP A 278 15.37 8.99 -14.59
C ASP A 278 14.37 9.98 -13.99
N ARG A 279 13.99 9.82 -12.72
CA ARG A 279 13.07 10.69 -11.96
C ARG A 279 11.67 10.84 -12.60
N ARG A 280 11.26 9.85 -13.38
CA ARG A 280 9.94 9.84 -14.02
C ARG A 280 8.82 9.61 -13.01
N LEU A 281 9.04 8.68 -12.08
CA LEU A 281 8.12 8.43 -10.98
C LEU A 281 8.20 9.58 -9.96
N LYS A 282 7.07 9.95 -9.40
CA LYS A 282 6.98 11.00 -8.39
C LYS A 282 6.45 10.45 -7.08
N GLY A 283 6.86 11.05 -5.97
CA GLY A 283 6.23 10.80 -4.69
C GLY A 283 4.73 11.06 -4.76
N GLU A 284 3.96 10.38 -3.96
CA GLU A 284 2.50 10.44 -3.86
C GLU A 284 1.73 9.94 -5.10
N MET A 285 2.40 9.39 -6.14
CA MET A 285 1.71 8.76 -7.26
C MET A 285 1.02 7.47 -6.81
N PHE A 286 -0.26 7.33 -7.18
CA PHE A 286 -0.99 6.07 -7.08
C PHE A 286 -0.59 5.14 -8.23
N VAL A 287 -0.29 3.90 -7.88
CA VAL A 287 0.19 2.87 -8.80
C VAL A 287 -0.41 1.51 -8.46
N GLN A 288 -0.22 0.55 -9.35
CA GLN A 288 -0.58 -0.84 -9.12
C GLN A 288 0.69 -1.69 -9.09
N GLY A 289 0.93 -2.36 -7.98
CA GLY A 289 1.96 -3.38 -7.87
C GLY A 289 1.47 -4.70 -8.45
N LEU A 290 2.31 -5.34 -9.23
CA LEU A 290 2.08 -6.63 -9.88
C LEU A 290 3.10 -7.63 -9.36
N VAL A 291 2.64 -8.61 -8.61
CA VAL A 291 3.48 -9.70 -8.11
C VAL A 291 3.12 -10.96 -8.90
N GLU A 292 4.08 -11.51 -9.62
CA GLU A 292 3.88 -12.75 -10.37
C GLU A 292 3.89 -13.94 -9.40
N LEU A 293 2.78 -14.66 -9.36
CA LEU A 293 2.64 -15.86 -8.53
C LEU A 293 2.96 -17.09 -9.36
N PRO A 294 3.86 -17.96 -8.91
CA PRO A 294 4.22 -19.15 -9.64
C PRO A 294 3.02 -20.08 -9.81
N ALA A 295 3.04 -20.84 -10.91
CA ALA A 295 2.08 -21.91 -11.14
C ALA A 295 2.16 -22.97 -10.03
N LEU A 296 1.01 -23.37 -9.53
CA LEU A 296 0.92 -24.47 -8.58
C LEU A 296 0.88 -25.80 -9.35
N PRO A 297 1.42 -26.91 -8.80
CA PRO A 297 1.38 -28.23 -9.45
C PRO A 297 -0.01 -28.87 -9.31
N VAL A 298 -1.06 -28.12 -9.62
CA VAL A 298 -2.46 -28.55 -9.51
C VAL A 298 -3.21 -28.25 -10.81
N LEU A 299 -4.32 -28.95 -11.00
CA LEU A 299 -5.26 -28.64 -12.09
C LEU A 299 -6.13 -27.44 -11.70
N ARG A 300 -6.67 -26.74 -12.68
CA ARG A 300 -7.63 -25.66 -12.47
C ARG A 300 -8.83 -25.77 -13.38
N VAL A 301 -9.96 -25.31 -12.91
CA VAL A 301 -11.20 -25.19 -13.67
C VAL A 301 -11.80 -23.78 -13.49
N PRO A 302 -12.53 -23.25 -14.46
CA PRO A 302 -13.27 -22.02 -14.24
C PRO A 302 -14.22 -22.14 -13.05
N ALA A 303 -14.32 -21.11 -12.23
CA ALA A 303 -15.20 -21.12 -11.04
C ALA A 303 -16.68 -21.41 -11.40
N ALA A 304 -17.10 -20.99 -12.60
CA ALA A 304 -18.45 -21.26 -13.14
C ALA A 304 -18.74 -22.76 -13.35
N ALA A 305 -17.70 -23.61 -13.48
CA ALA A 305 -17.88 -25.06 -13.62
C ALA A 305 -18.24 -25.74 -12.30
N VAL A 306 -17.89 -25.14 -11.17
CA VAL A 306 -18.01 -25.75 -9.84
C VAL A 306 -19.33 -25.37 -9.20
N PHE A 307 -20.07 -26.37 -8.72
CA PHE A 307 -21.30 -26.14 -7.99
C PHE A 307 -21.30 -26.93 -6.67
N LEU A 308 -22.08 -26.41 -5.71
CA LEU A 308 -22.23 -27.04 -4.40
C LEU A 308 -23.46 -27.94 -4.37
N LEU A 309 -23.30 -29.14 -3.80
CA LEU A 309 -24.39 -30.01 -3.46
C LEU A 309 -24.21 -30.48 -2.00
N GLY A 310 -24.99 -29.87 -1.10
CA GLY A 310 -24.68 -29.93 0.33
C GLY A 310 -23.39 -29.17 0.63
N GLU A 311 -22.46 -29.80 1.34
CA GLU A 311 -21.15 -29.21 1.69
C GLU A 311 -20.05 -29.60 0.70
N ARG A 312 -20.37 -30.34 -0.35
CA ARG A 312 -19.39 -30.89 -1.29
C ARG A 312 -19.41 -30.15 -2.61
N ARG A 313 -18.25 -30.04 -3.25
CA ARG A 313 -18.07 -29.40 -4.55
C ARG A 313 -18.05 -30.45 -5.66
N TYR A 314 -18.79 -30.15 -6.73
CA TYR A 314 -18.95 -31.02 -7.89
C TYR A 314 -18.74 -30.24 -9.18
N VAL A 315 -18.39 -30.96 -10.24
CA VAL A 315 -18.40 -30.50 -11.63
C VAL A 315 -19.15 -31.52 -12.50
N PHE A 316 -19.57 -31.12 -13.68
CA PHE A 316 -20.02 -32.05 -14.71
C PHE A 316 -18.90 -32.27 -15.72
N VAL A 317 -18.39 -33.48 -15.86
CA VAL A 317 -17.37 -33.89 -16.83
C VAL A 317 -18.08 -34.48 -18.05
N GLN A 318 -17.71 -34.01 -19.24
CA GLN A 318 -18.17 -34.59 -20.50
C GLN A 318 -17.42 -35.90 -20.79
N GLU A 319 -18.11 -37.06 -20.85
CA GLU A 319 -17.54 -38.37 -21.24
C GLU A 319 -17.68 -38.65 -22.74
N GLY A 320 -18.51 -37.86 -23.44
CA GLY A 320 -18.77 -37.97 -24.87
C GLY A 320 -19.95 -37.05 -25.29
N PRO A 321 -20.29 -37.01 -26.58
CA PRO A 321 -21.41 -36.19 -27.05
C PRO A 321 -22.70 -36.53 -26.28
N GLY A 322 -23.29 -35.53 -25.62
CA GLY A 322 -24.52 -35.68 -24.82
C GLY A 322 -24.37 -36.49 -23.53
N ARG A 323 -23.18 -36.93 -23.14
CA ARG A 323 -22.96 -37.69 -21.90
C ARG A 323 -22.14 -36.91 -20.91
N TYR A 324 -22.69 -36.70 -19.71
CA TYR A 324 -22.09 -35.88 -18.65
C TYR A 324 -22.11 -36.66 -17.34
N ARG A 325 -20.98 -36.74 -16.66
CA ARG A 325 -20.83 -37.35 -15.35
C ARG A 325 -20.65 -36.31 -14.27
N ARG A 326 -21.46 -36.39 -13.22
CA ARG A 326 -21.29 -35.56 -12.02
C ARG A 326 -20.10 -36.10 -11.24
N GLN A 327 -19.07 -35.32 -11.10
CA GLN A 327 -17.82 -35.70 -10.47
C GLN A 327 -17.59 -34.87 -9.20
N LEU A 328 -17.38 -35.58 -8.07
CA LEU A 328 -16.90 -34.96 -6.83
C LEU A 328 -15.46 -34.51 -7.02
N ILE A 329 -15.15 -33.29 -6.56
CA ILE A 329 -13.81 -32.74 -6.60
C ILE A 329 -13.40 -32.23 -5.21
N GLU A 330 -12.10 -32.34 -4.92
CA GLU A 330 -11.48 -31.61 -3.84
C GLU A 330 -10.90 -30.33 -4.41
N ALA A 331 -11.53 -29.21 -4.07
CA ALA A 331 -11.21 -27.92 -4.64
C ALA A 331 -10.67 -26.98 -3.58
N GLY A 332 -9.62 -26.24 -3.93
CA GLY A 332 -9.04 -25.16 -3.15
C GLY A 332 -9.81 -23.86 -3.22
N GLY A 333 -9.12 -22.74 -2.99
CA GLY A 333 -9.68 -21.40 -3.13
C GLY A 333 -9.87 -20.98 -4.59
N GLU A 334 -10.71 -19.98 -4.79
CA GLU A 334 -10.87 -19.29 -6.08
C GLU A 334 -9.80 -18.19 -6.22
N ARG A 335 -9.22 -18.11 -7.42
CA ARG A 335 -8.27 -17.07 -7.81
C ARG A 335 -8.56 -16.62 -9.23
N GLU A 336 -8.83 -15.34 -9.44
CA GLU A 336 -9.09 -14.74 -10.77
C GLU A 336 -10.15 -15.51 -11.60
N GLY A 337 -11.22 -16.00 -10.95
CA GLY A 337 -12.27 -16.76 -11.64
C GLY A 337 -11.93 -18.25 -11.92
N TRP A 338 -10.81 -18.75 -11.39
CA TRP A 338 -10.38 -20.14 -11.48
C TRP A 338 -10.32 -20.77 -10.10
N ILE A 339 -10.67 -22.06 -10.03
CA ILE A 339 -10.59 -22.86 -8.82
C ILE A 339 -9.51 -23.93 -9.01
N ALA A 340 -8.57 -24.00 -8.07
CA ALA A 340 -7.57 -25.06 -8.02
C ALA A 340 -8.23 -26.37 -7.62
N VAL A 341 -7.94 -27.46 -8.35
CA VAL A 341 -8.47 -28.79 -8.09
C VAL A 341 -7.34 -29.70 -7.65
N GLN A 342 -7.43 -30.20 -6.42
CA GLN A 342 -6.43 -31.09 -5.83
C GLN A 342 -6.64 -32.54 -6.24
N SER A 343 -7.91 -32.96 -6.36
CA SER A 343 -8.26 -34.33 -6.78
C SER A 343 -9.63 -34.40 -7.46
N GLY A 344 -9.86 -35.45 -8.22
CA GLY A 344 -11.16 -35.73 -8.84
C GLY A 344 -11.25 -35.42 -10.34
N LEU A 345 -10.23 -34.81 -10.96
CA LEU A 345 -10.18 -34.53 -12.39
C LEU A 345 -8.83 -34.94 -13.00
N LYS A 346 -8.82 -35.04 -14.33
CA LYS A 346 -7.62 -35.27 -15.15
C LYS A 346 -7.42 -34.11 -16.10
N GLU A 347 -6.17 -33.81 -16.43
CA GLU A 347 -5.81 -32.84 -17.45
C GLU A 347 -6.45 -33.18 -18.80
N GLY A 348 -7.01 -32.19 -19.48
CA GLY A 348 -7.66 -32.35 -20.77
C GLY A 348 -9.12 -32.79 -20.69
N GLU A 349 -9.68 -33.14 -19.53
CA GLU A 349 -11.11 -33.38 -19.40
C GLU A 349 -11.89 -32.12 -19.68
N LYS A 350 -13.09 -32.26 -20.26
CA LYS A 350 -13.99 -31.12 -20.51
C LYS A 350 -15.05 -31.04 -19.43
N VAL A 351 -15.17 -29.86 -18.82
CA VAL A 351 -16.15 -29.56 -17.77
C VAL A 351 -17.19 -28.55 -18.24
N VAL A 352 -18.42 -28.70 -17.77
CA VAL A 352 -19.50 -27.77 -18.09
C VAL A 352 -19.35 -26.49 -17.28
N ILE A 353 -19.33 -25.33 -17.96
CA ILE A 353 -19.26 -24.02 -17.33
C ILE A 353 -20.59 -23.24 -17.38
N GLU A 354 -21.44 -23.54 -18.37
CA GLU A 354 -22.80 -23.00 -18.42
C GLU A 354 -23.80 -24.15 -18.58
N GLY A 355 -24.96 -24.05 -17.94
CA GLY A 355 -26.01 -25.05 -17.99
C GLY A 355 -25.92 -26.17 -16.95
N ASN A 356 -24.92 -26.12 -16.04
CA ASN A 356 -24.77 -27.11 -14.96
C ASN A 356 -26.01 -27.23 -14.07
N LEU A 357 -26.74 -26.12 -13.81
CA LEU A 357 -28.00 -26.15 -13.06
C LEU A 357 -29.12 -26.89 -13.81
N HIS A 358 -29.13 -26.86 -15.14
CA HIS A 358 -30.08 -27.63 -15.94
C HIS A 358 -29.78 -29.12 -15.81
N LEU A 359 -28.51 -29.53 -15.93
CA LEU A 359 -28.10 -30.89 -15.70
C LEU A 359 -28.47 -31.37 -14.28
N LEU A 360 -28.30 -30.51 -13.28
CA LEU A 360 -28.65 -30.84 -11.90
C LEU A 360 -30.16 -31.08 -11.70
N LYS A 361 -31.02 -30.35 -12.42
CA LYS A 361 -32.47 -30.57 -12.37
C LYS A 361 -32.87 -31.99 -12.79
N PHE A 362 -32.19 -32.56 -13.78
CA PHE A 362 -32.47 -33.91 -14.23
C PHE A 362 -32.23 -34.96 -13.14
N PHE A 363 -31.21 -34.78 -12.28
CA PHE A 363 -31.00 -35.65 -11.11
C PHE A 363 -32.11 -35.55 -10.06
N LYS A 364 -32.78 -34.38 -9.96
CA LYS A 364 -33.89 -34.19 -9.01
C LYS A 364 -35.22 -34.79 -9.54
N LEU A 365 -35.39 -34.83 -10.87
CA LEU A 365 -36.58 -35.33 -11.54
C LEU A 365 -36.53 -36.82 -11.81
N ALA A 366 -35.32 -37.43 -11.81
CA ALA A 366 -35.16 -38.86 -11.98
C ALA A 366 -35.85 -39.66 -10.83
N PRO A 367 -36.67 -40.65 -11.08
CA PRO A 367 -37.26 -41.47 -10.04
C PRO A 367 -36.11 -42.14 -9.23
N LYS A 368 -36.18 -42.04 -7.90
CA LYS A 368 -35.26 -42.78 -7.01
C LYS A 368 -35.44 -44.28 -7.27
N VAL A 369 -34.51 -44.87 -8.02
CA VAL A 369 -34.42 -46.33 -8.12
C VAL A 369 -34.11 -46.85 -6.75
N ALA A 370 -35.01 -47.58 -6.13
CA ALA A 370 -34.78 -48.26 -4.86
C ALA A 370 -33.56 -49.21 -5.01
N PRO A 371 -32.68 -49.34 -4.00
CA PRO A 371 -31.57 -50.23 -4.07
C PRO A 371 -32.11 -51.65 -4.20
N GLN A 372 -31.80 -52.34 -5.31
CA GLN A 372 -32.05 -53.79 -5.43
C GLN A 372 -31.22 -54.46 -4.35
N ALA A 373 -31.93 -55.07 -3.38
CA ALA A 373 -31.31 -55.92 -2.39
C ALA A 373 -30.61 -57.07 -3.12
N ALA A 374 -29.30 -57.12 -2.95
CA ALA A 374 -28.50 -58.28 -3.40
C ALA A 374 -28.97 -59.49 -2.64
N LYS A 375 -29.38 -60.53 -3.37
CA LYS A 375 -29.58 -61.89 -2.88
C LYS A 375 -28.24 -62.56 -2.81
#